data_03ea8efbac653586b9348b3ea4f3acb6
#
_entry.id   03ea8efbac653586b9348b3ea4f3acb6
#
_cell.length_a   1.000
_cell.length_b   1.000
_cell.length_c   1.000
_cell.angle_alpha   90.00
_cell.angle_beta   90.00
_cell.angle_gamma   90.00
#
_symmetry.space_group_name_H-M   'P 1'
#
loop_
_entity.id
_entity.type
_entity.pdbx_description
1 polymer ?
#
loop_
_entity_poly.entity_id
_entity_poly.type
_entity_poly.pdbx_seq_one_letter_code
_entity_poly.pdbx_strand_id
1 'polypeptide(L)'
;MPPIQDDRSMTMLNKVPEITAYFWIIKILATTVGETAADLLATKLGLGLTVTSYVMAGLFLAALAFQLKAKRYIPSVYWLVVVLISVVGTLVSDNLVDGMGISLPVTSISFALILSAVFMFWQRSEHSLSVHTIQTTKRELFYWAAILFTFAMGTSVGDL
;
A
#
# COMPACT_ATOMS: atom_id res chain seq x y z
N MET A 1 -32.66 -26.70 -3.41
CA MET A 1 -32.14 -25.35 -3.73
C MET A 1 -31.18 -24.96 -2.62
N PRO A 2 -29.90 -24.77 -2.87
CA PRO A 2 -29.03 -24.18 -1.86
C PRO A 2 -29.49 -22.74 -1.60
N PRO A 3 -29.41 -22.22 -0.37
CA PRO A 3 -29.79 -20.85 -0.06
C PRO A 3 -28.95 -19.89 -0.89
N ILE A 4 -29.60 -18.94 -1.55
CA ILE A 4 -28.94 -17.80 -2.21
C ILE A 4 -28.25 -17.06 -1.07
N GLN A 5 -26.96 -17.30 -0.88
CA GLN A 5 -26.14 -16.50 0.03
C GLN A 5 -26.19 -15.07 -0.49
N ASP A 6 -26.75 -14.20 0.33
CA ASP A 6 -27.02 -12.81 0.02
C ASP A 6 -25.67 -12.12 -0.30
N ASP A 7 -25.44 -11.87 -1.57
CA ASP A 7 -24.24 -11.20 -2.11
C ASP A 7 -24.00 -9.84 -1.41
N ARG A 8 -25.07 -9.22 -0.89
CA ARG A 8 -25.03 -7.99 -0.10
C ARG A 8 -24.37 -8.18 1.26
N SER A 9 -24.50 -9.34 1.90
CA SER A 9 -23.90 -9.61 3.20
C SER A 9 -22.37 -9.80 3.10
N MET A 10 -21.91 -10.35 1.99
CA MET A 10 -20.49 -10.53 1.70
C MET A 10 -19.79 -9.19 1.39
N THR A 11 -20.48 -8.28 0.70
CA THR A 11 -19.97 -6.93 0.38
C THR A 11 -19.84 -6.06 1.64
N MET A 12 -20.74 -6.23 2.62
CA MET A 12 -20.71 -5.47 3.88
C MET A 12 -19.54 -5.81 4.81
N LEU A 13 -18.92 -6.98 4.67
CA LEU A 13 -17.79 -7.44 5.48
C LEU A 13 -16.44 -7.17 4.84
N ASN A 14 -16.41 -6.74 3.58
CA ASN A 14 -15.16 -6.39 2.90
C ASN A 14 -14.58 -5.12 3.51
N LYS A 15 -13.27 -5.13 3.76
CA LYS A 15 -12.54 -3.98 4.35
C LYS A 15 -11.90 -3.07 3.30
N VAL A 16 -12.05 -3.40 2.03
CA VAL A 16 -11.49 -2.69 0.88
C VAL A 16 -12.65 -2.18 0.02
N PRO A 17 -12.57 -0.96 -0.56
CA PRO A 17 -13.61 -0.42 -1.41
C PRO A 17 -13.78 -1.23 -2.71
N GLU A 18 -14.93 -1.07 -3.34
CA GLU A 18 -15.17 -1.60 -4.69
C GLU A 18 -14.24 -0.93 -5.70
N ILE A 19 -13.69 -1.73 -6.62
CA ILE A 19 -12.79 -1.26 -7.68
C ILE A 19 -13.62 -0.64 -8.80
N THR A 20 -13.86 0.65 -8.68
CA THR A 20 -14.60 1.48 -9.65
C THR A 20 -13.65 2.47 -10.33
N ALA A 21 -14.12 3.19 -11.35
CA ALA A 21 -13.36 4.31 -11.94
C ALA A 21 -12.97 5.35 -10.88
N TYR A 22 -13.87 5.66 -9.94
CA TYR A 22 -13.58 6.57 -8.83
C TYR A 22 -12.45 6.06 -7.91
N PHE A 23 -12.40 4.76 -7.64
CA PHE A 23 -11.30 4.15 -6.89
C PHE A 23 -9.96 4.43 -7.55
N TRP A 24 -9.85 4.24 -8.87
CA TRP A 24 -8.60 4.49 -9.61
C TRP A 24 -8.23 5.95 -9.64
N ILE A 25 -9.19 6.87 -9.84
CA ILE A 25 -8.94 8.31 -9.81
C ILE A 25 -8.38 8.72 -8.45
N ILE A 26 -9.02 8.32 -7.35
CA ILE A 26 -8.57 8.66 -6.00
C ILE A 26 -7.21 8.01 -5.72
N LYS A 27 -6.97 6.78 -6.18
CA LYS A 27 -5.69 6.09 -5.99
C LYS A 27 -4.54 6.80 -6.71
N ILE A 28 -4.74 7.25 -7.94
CA ILE A 28 -3.75 8.03 -8.70
C ILE A 28 -3.46 9.36 -7.98
N LEU A 29 -4.49 10.07 -7.55
CA LEU A 29 -4.32 11.31 -6.79
C LEU A 29 -3.57 11.07 -5.47
N ALA A 30 -3.88 9.99 -4.76
CA ALA A 30 -3.19 9.62 -3.52
C ALA A 30 -1.71 9.33 -3.77
N THR A 31 -1.35 8.70 -4.90
CA THR A 31 0.05 8.47 -5.30
C THR A 31 0.80 9.78 -5.47
N THR A 32 0.25 10.70 -6.27
CA THR A 32 0.85 12.02 -6.51
C THR A 32 1.03 12.82 -5.21
N VAL A 33 0.02 12.79 -4.32
CA VAL A 33 0.13 13.41 -2.99
C VAL A 33 1.23 12.76 -2.17
N GLY A 34 1.37 11.43 -2.24
CA GLY A 34 2.40 10.69 -1.50
C GLY A 34 3.82 11.07 -1.92
N GLU A 35 4.11 11.07 -3.21
CA GLU A 35 5.40 11.49 -3.76
C GLU A 35 5.72 12.94 -3.40
N THR A 36 4.79 13.87 -3.68
CA THR A 36 4.97 15.28 -3.36
C THR A 36 5.20 15.52 -1.87
N ALA A 37 4.51 14.77 -1.00
CA ALA A 37 4.68 14.89 0.44
C ALA A 37 6.04 14.33 0.91
N ALA A 38 6.51 13.21 0.34
CA ALA A 38 7.82 12.66 0.62
C ALA A 38 8.92 13.67 0.28
N ASP A 39 8.89 14.24 -0.91
CA ASP A 39 9.83 15.26 -1.37
C ASP A 39 9.78 16.52 -0.52
N LEU A 40 8.59 17.02 -0.23
CA LEU A 40 8.41 18.23 0.58
C LEU A 40 9.03 18.04 1.97
N LEU A 41 8.75 16.92 2.63
CA LEU A 41 9.23 16.65 3.98
C LEU A 41 10.74 16.38 4.01
N ALA A 42 11.23 15.53 3.09
CA ALA A 42 12.61 15.10 3.10
C ALA A 42 13.57 16.20 2.62
N THR A 43 13.20 16.89 1.52
CA THR A 43 14.10 17.84 0.85
C THR A 43 13.79 19.29 1.21
N LYS A 44 12.57 19.79 0.97
CA LYS A 44 12.23 21.22 1.11
C LYS A 44 12.14 21.68 2.56
N LEU A 45 11.60 20.83 3.46
CA LEU A 45 11.59 21.14 4.90
C LEU A 45 12.88 20.73 5.61
N GLY A 46 13.81 20.08 4.90
CA GLY A 46 15.14 19.76 5.42
C GLY A 46 15.16 18.71 6.51
N LEU A 47 14.11 17.89 6.66
CA LEU A 47 14.10 16.79 7.66
C LEU A 47 15.06 15.67 7.29
N GLY A 48 15.40 15.55 6.01
CA GLY A 48 16.22 14.47 5.47
C GLY A 48 15.44 13.16 5.32
N LEU A 49 15.94 12.27 4.45
CA LEU A 49 15.29 10.99 4.14
C LEU A 49 15.07 10.13 5.37
N THR A 50 16.09 10.00 6.22
CA THR A 50 16.05 9.09 7.38
C THR A 50 14.98 9.48 8.39
N VAL A 51 14.95 10.75 8.82
CA VAL A 51 13.97 11.24 9.82
C VAL A 51 12.57 11.16 9.25
N THR A 52 12.39 11.63 8.01
CA THR A 52 11.09 11.56 7.31
C THR A 52 10.59 10.13 7.24
N SER A 53 11.45 9.17 6.89
CA SER A 53 11.10 7.74 6.81
C SER A 53 10.61 7.18 8.15
N TYR A 54 11.31 7.45 9.26
CA TYR A 54 10.89 6.97 10.58
C TYR A 54 9.56 7.58 11.03
N VAL A 55 9.38 8.90 10.83
CA VAL A 55 8.14 9.59 11.20
C VAL A 55 6.96 9.05 10.38
N MET A 56 7.11 8.97 9.06
CA MET A 56 6.05 8.52 8.18
C MET A 56 5.73 7.03 8.34
N ALA A 57 6.75 6.19 8.56
CA ALA A 57 6.55 4.78 8.91
C ALA A 57 5.79 4.62 10.23
N GLY A 58 6.10 5.41 11.26
CA GLY A 58 5.37 5.41 12.52
C GLY A 58 3.90 5.79 12.36
N LEU A 59 3.62 6.85 11.61
CA LEU A 59 2.24 7.29 11.30
C LEU A 59 1.48 6.24 10.48
N PHE A 60 2.15 5.65 9.48
CA PHE A 60 1.58 4.57 8.68
C PHE A 60 1.22 3.35 9.54
N LEU A 61 2.15 2.89 10.39
CA LEU A 61 1.90 1.73 11.25
C LEU A 61 0.77 1.99 12.25
N ALA A 62 0.67 3.20 12.79
CA ALA A 62 -0.45 3.58 13.65
C ALA A 62 -1.79 3.56 12.89
N ALA A 63 -1.86 4.17 11.71
CA ALA A 63 -3.05 4.17 10.88
C ALA A 63 -3.43 2.74 10.41
N LEU A 64 -2.44 1.93 10.03
CA LEU A 64 -2.64 0.53 9.65
C LEU A 64 -3.18 -0.28 10.82
N ALA A 65 -2.69 -0.07 12.04
CA ALA A 65 -3.22 -0.74 13.23
C ALA A 65 -4.69 -0.43 13.49
N PHE A 66 -5.13 0.82 13.23
CA PHE A 66 -6.55 1.19 13.28
C PHE A 66 -7.34 0.50 12.17
N GLN A 67 -6.83 0.49 10.94
CA GLN A 67 -7.44 -0.19 9.80
C GLN A 67 -7.62 -1.68 10.07
N LEU A 68 -6.60 -2.37 10.59
CA LEU A 68 -6.65 -3.80 10.90
C LEU A 68 -7.67 -4.15 11.99
N LYS A 69 -7.88 -3.25 12.97
CA LYS A 69 -8.90 -3.39 14.02
C LYS A 69 -10.33 -3.12 13.52
N ALA A 70 -10.49 -2.39 12.44
CA ALA A 70 -11.79 -2.11 11.86
C ALA A 70 -12.44 -3.41 11.39
N LYS A 71 -13.74 -3.60 11.70
CA LYS A 71 -14.51 -4.78 11.30
C LYS A 71 -15.24 -4.60 9.96
N ARG A 72 -15.19 -3.41 9.39
CA ARG A 72 -15.85 -3.04 8.13
C ARG A 72 -15.04 -1.97 7.42
N TYR A 73 -15.34 -1.71 6.16
CA TYR A 73 -14.75 -0.61 5.41
C TYR A 73 -15.13 0.74 6.04
N ILE A 74 -14.09 1.53 6.37
CA ILE A 74 -14.21 2.91 6.83
C ILE A 74 -13.42 3.78 5.84
N PRO A 75 -14.10 4.52 4.94
CA PRO A 75 -13.45 5.25 3.85
C PRO A 75 -12.29 6.14 4.29
N SER A 76 -12.49 6.95 5.34
CA SER A 76 -11.47 7.88 5.84
C SER A 76 -10.21 7.17 6.34
N VAL A 77 -10.36 6.06 7.06
CA VAL A 77 -9.23 5.29 7.57
C VAL A 77 -8.50 4.58 6.42
N TYR A 78 -9.24 3.95 5.52
CA TYR A 78 -8.67 3.26 4.37
C TYR A 78 -7.83 4.22 3.50
N TRP A 79 -8.40 5.37 3.11
CA TRP A 79 -7.70 6.32 2.25
C TRP A 79 -6.56 7.03 2.95
N LEU A 80 -6.64 7.25 4.27
CA LEU A 80 -5.51 7.72 5.07
C LEU A 80 -4.35 6.72 5.00
N VAL A 81 -4.63 5.43 5.17
CA VAL A 81 -3.60 4.39 5.04
C VAL A 81 -3.03 4.36 3.62
N VAL A 82 -3.86 4.53 2.58
CA VAL A 82 -3.39 4.58 1.18
C VAL A 82 -2.45 5.76 0.95
N VAL A 83 -2.75 6.95 1.46
CA VAL A 83 -1.85 8.12 1.34
C VAL A 83 -0.56 7.89 2.12
N LEU A 84 -0.64 7.42 3.37
CA LEU A 84 0.55 7.19 4.18
C LEU A 84 1.46 6.09 3.59
N ILE A 85 0.87 5.01 3.07
CA ILE A 85 1.66 3.92 2.45
C ILE A 85 2.30 4.37 1.13
N SER A 86 1.69 5.30 0.38
CA SER A 86 2.32 5.87 -0.81
C SER A 86 3.56 6.68 -0.44
N VAL A 87 3.48 7.55 0.59
CA VAL A 87 4.65 8.27 1.12
C VAL A 87 5.74 7.31 1.57
N VAL A 88 5.38 6.29 2.35
CA VAL A 88 6.36 5.30 2.84
C VAL A 88 6.97 4.50 1.69
N GLY A 89 6.19 4.11 0.69
CA GLY A 89 6.68 3.39 -0.49
C GLY A 89 7.70 4.20 -1.28
N THR A 90 7.43 5.49 -1.52
CA THR A 90 8.38 6.43 -2.12
C THR A 90 9.66 6.53 -1.29
N LEU A 91 9.54 6.80 0.01
CA LEU A 91 10.70 6.92 0.90
C LEU A 91 11.53 5.64 0.99
N VAL A 92 10.93 4.46 0.88
CA VAL A 92 11.67 3.18 0.82
C VAL A 92 12.50 3.12 -0.47
N SER A 93 11.95 3.51 -1.61
CA SER A 93 12.69 3.60 -2.88
C SER A 93 13.85 4.59 -2.76
N ASP A 94 13.58 5.81 -2.31
CA ASP A 94 14.56 6.91 -2.22
C ASP A 94 15.71 6.56 -1.26
N ASN A 95 15.43 5.93 -0.12
CA ASN A 95 16.48 5.46 0.78
C ASN A 95 17.41 4.43 0.14
N LEU A 96 16.90 3.55 -0.72
CA LEU A 96 17.74 2.58 -1.43
C LEU A 96 18.56 3.25 -2.54
N VAL A 97 17.94 4.16 -3.30
CA VAL A 97 18.59 4.81 -4.45
C VAL A 97 19.49 5.95 -3.98
N ASP A 98 18.92 6.96 -3.33
CA ASP A 98 19.63 8.19 -2.96
C ASP A 98 20.41 8.01 -1.65
N GLY A 99 19.87 7.24 -0.70
CA GLY A 99 20.52 7.00 0.58
C GLY A 99 21.66 5.98 0.53
N MET A 100 21.47 4.86 -0.17
CA MET A 100 22.43 3.76 -0.24
C MET A 100 23.17 3.68 -1.59
N GLY A 101 22.80 4.48 -2.59
CA GLY A 101 23.43 4.48 -3.91
C GLY A 101 23.15 3.24 -4.76
N ILE A 102 22.06 2.53 -4.48
CA ILE A 102 21.65 1.37 -5.28
C ILE A 102 21.03 1.87 -6.58
N SER A 103 21.46 1.31 -7.71
CA SER A 103 20.95 1.78 -9.01
C SER A 103 19.46 1.48 -9.17
N LEU A 104 18.74 2.37 -9.85
CA LEU A 104 17.30 2.25 -10.14
C LEU A 104 16.89 0.92 -10.75
N PRO A 105 17.62 0.37 -11.77
CA PRO A 105 17.27 -0.95 -12.33
C PRO A 105 17.33 -2.08 -11.28
N VAL A 106 18.35 -2.08 -10.42
CA VAL A 106 18.49 -3.09 -9.36
C VAL A 106 17.38 -2.95 -8.33
N THR A 107 17.05 -1.74 -7.93
CA THR A 107 15.95 -1.45 -6.98
C THR A 107 14.60 -1.89 -7.55
N SER A 108 14.31 -1.53 -8.82
CA SER A 108 13.07 -1.91 -9.50
C SER A 108 12.90 -3.43 -9.64
N ILE A 109 13.96 -4.13 -10.06
CA ILE A 109 13.96 -5.60 -10.15
C ILE A 109 13.75 -6.22 -8.77
N SER A 110 14.42 -5.70 -7.74
CA SER A 110 14.28 -6.21 -6.37
C SER A 110 12.83 -6.07 -5.87
N PHE A 111 12.20 -4.90 -6.08
CA PHE A 111 10.78 -4.72 -5.71
C PHE A 111 9.84 -5.61 -6.52
N ALA A 112 10.10 -5.81 -7.81
CA ALA A 112 9.31 -6.74 -8.63
C ALA A 112 9.40 -8.19 -8.12
N LEU A 113 10.58 -8.64 -7.71
CA LEU A 113 10.78 -9.97 -7.12
C LEU A 113 10.08 -10.10 -5.77
N ILE A 114 10.20 -9.09 -4.89
CA ILE A 114 9.51 -9.09 -3.59
C ILE A 114 7.99 -9.08 -3.78
N LEU A 115 7.47 -8.25 -4.68
CA LEU A 115 6.05 -8.20 -4.98
C LEU A 115 5.54 -9.53 -5.51
N SER A 116 6.29 -10.17 -6.41
CA SER A 116 5.99 -11.51 -6.92
C SER A 116 5.97 -12.55 -5.80
N ALA A 117 6.93 -12.49 -4.87
CA ALA A 117 6.95 -13.35 -3.69
C ALA A 117 5.73 -13.11 -2.79
N VAL A 118 5.34 -11.86 -2.54
CA VAL A 118 4.14 -11.53 -1.76
C VAL A 118 2.89 -12.18 -2.38
N PHE A 119 2.68 -12.04 -3.69
CA PHE A 119 1.56 -12.67 -4.38
C PHE A 119 1.63 -14.21 -4.34
N MET A 120 2.81 -14.78 -4.50
CA MET A 120 3.00 -16.24 -4.42
C MET A 120 2.65 -16.78 -3.02
N PHE A 121 3.13 -16.11 -1.95
CA PHE A 121 2.81 -16.50 -0.58
C PHE A 121 1.33 -16.27 -0.27
N TRP A 122 0.74 -15.18 -0.74
CA TRP A 122 -0.69 -14.92 -0.60
C TRP A 122 -1.51 -16.02 -1.26
N GLN A 123 -1.22 -16.36 -2.53
CA GLN A 123 -1.92 -17.43 -3.25
C GLN A 123 -1.78 -18.80 -2.56
N ARG A 124 -0.58 -19.14 -2.09
CA ARG A 124 -0.35 -20.41 -1.37
C ARG A 124 -1.08 -20.48 -0.04
N SER A 125 -1.19 -19.36 0.64
CA SER A 125 -1.75 -19.27 2.00
C SER A 125 -3.26 -19.20 2.02
N GLU A 126 -3.87 -18.52 1.06
CA GLU A 126 -5.29 -18.19 1.04
C GLU A 126 -6.04 -18.80 -0.15
N HIS A 127 -5.32 -19.48 -1.06
CA HIS A 127 -5.84 -20.10 -2.27
C HIS A 127 -6.66 -19.17 -3.18
N SER A 128 -6.58 -17.86 -2.97
CA SER A 128 -7.29 -16.83 -3.74
C SER A 128 -6.62 -15.47 -3.56
N LEU A 129 -6.43 -14.75 -4.67
CA LEU A 129 -5.95 -13.37 -4.69
C LEU A 129 -7.10 -12.34 -4.77
N SER A 130 -8.35 -12.77 -4.52
CA SER A 130 -9.51 -11.90 -4.66
C SER A 130 -9.49 -10.77 -3.61
N VAL A 131 -9.53 -9.54 -4.07
CA VAL A 131 -9.64 -8.34 -3.24
C VAL A 131 -11.06 -8.12 -2.71
N HIS A 132 -12.07 -8.80 -3.28
CA HIS A 132 -13.46 -8.70 -2.85
C HIS A 132 -13.77 -9.52 -1.60
N THR A 133 -12.81 -10.30 -1.10
CA THR A 133 -12.98 -11.18 0.07
C THR A 133 -11.96 -10.90 1.18
N ILE A 134 -11.50 -9.64 1.30
CA ILE A 134 -10.57 -9.22 2.37
C ILE A 134 -11.36 -9.00 3.66
N GLN A 135 -11.56 -10.08 4.39
CA GLN A 135 -12.32 -10.10 5.65
C GLN A 135 -11.44 -10.49 6.84
N THR A 136 -10.34 -11.19 6.60
CA THR A 136 -9.41 -11.64 7.64
C THR A 136 -8.20 -10.73 7.73
N THR A 137 -7.67 -10.55 8.95
CA THR A 137 -6.44 -9.76 9.18
C THR A 137 -5.26 -10.29 8.35
N LYS A 138 -5.16 -11.60 8.15
CA LYS A 138 -4.10 -12.21 7.37
C LYS A 138 -4.16 -11.80 5.90
N ARG A 139 -5.34 -11.85 5.26
CA ARG A 139 -5.55 -11.39 3.88
C ARG A 139 -5.29 -9.89 3.76
N GLU A 140 -5.73 -9.14 4.74
CA GLU A 140 -5.52 -7.69 4.79
C GLU A 140 -4.03 -7.33 4.88
N LEU A 141 -3.23 -8.08 5.64
CA LEU A 141 -1.77 -7.89 5.69
C LEU A 141 -1.08 -8.18 4.34
N PHE A 142 -1.46 -9.25 3.65
CA PHE A 142 -0.96 -9.50 2.29
C PHE A 142 -1.34 -8.38 1.32
N TYR A 143 -2.57 -7.89 1.41
CA TYR A 143 -3.04 -6.77 0.60
C TYR A 143 -2.18 -5.51 0.83
N TRP A 144 -1.97 -5.11 2.09
CA TRP A 144 -1.18 -3.93 2.41
C TRP A 144 0.30 -4.10 2.06
N ALA A 145 0.85 -5.30 2.22
CA ALA A 145 2.20 -5.60 1.75
C ALA A 145 2.33 -5.46 0.22
N ALA A 146 1.37 -6.00 -0.54
CA ALA A 146 1.34 -5.84 -1.99
C ALA A 146 1.23 -4.36 -2.39
N ILE A 147 0.38 -3.58 -1.73
CA ILE A 147 0.24 -2.13 -1.98
C ILE A 147 1.56 -1.39 -1.70
N LEU A 148 2.23 -1.67 -0.58
CA LEU A 148 3.51 -1.04 -0.23
C LEU A 148 4.57 -1.25 -1.32
N PHE A 149 4.78 -2.51 -1.70
CA PHE A 149 5.80 -2.82 -2.73
C PHE A 149 5.38 -2.38 -4.14
N THR A 150 4.08 -2.24 -4.41
CA THR A 150 3.60 -1.63 -5.65
C THR A 150 3.95 -0.14 -5.72
N PHE A 151 3.79 0.60 -4.62
CA PHE A 151 4.20 2.01 -4.57
C PHE A 151 5.72 2.16 -4.66
N ALA A 152 6.48 1.41 -3.88
CA ALA A 152 7.95 1.46 -3.93
C ALA A 152 8.50 1.11 -5.33
N MET A 153 7.94 0.09 -5.98
CA MET A 153 8.29 -0.26 -7.36
C MET A 153 7.85 0.84 -8.34
N GLY A 154 6.67 1.42 -8.13
CA GLY A 154 6.15 2.50 -8.98
C GLY A 154 7.08 3.71 -9.00
N THR A 155 7.59 4.15 -7.83
CA THR A 155 8.58 5.21 -7.71
C THR A 155 9.87 4.84 -8.44
N SER A 156 10.49 3.70 -8.12
CA SER A 156 11.76 3.31 -8.73
C SER A 156 11.67 3.08 -10.25
N VAL A 157 10.52 2.66 -10.77
CA VAL A 157 10.29 2.53 -12.24
C VAL A 157 9.96 3.87 -12.87
N GLY A 158 9.25 4.76 -12.15
CA GLY A 158 8.94 6.11 -12.64
C GLY A 158 10.18 6.99 -12.82
N ASP A 159 11.22 6.76 -12.00
CA ASP A 159 12.48 7.49 -12.02
C ASP A 159 13.53 6.89 -12.98
N LEU A 160 13.27 5.73 -13.62
CA LEU A 160 14.10 5.10 -14.63
C LEU A 160 14.10 5.85 -15.95
#